data_9079eacd6b4cb87f50c20ac07c33d1f5
#
_entry.id   9079eacd6b4cb87f50c20ac07c33d1f5
#
_cell.length_a   1.000
_cell.length_b   1.000
_cell.length_c   1.000
_cell.angle_alpha   90.00
_cell.angle_beta   90.00
_cell.angle_gamma   90.00
#
_symmetry.space_group_name_H-M   'P 1'
#
loop_
_entity.id
_entity.type
_entity.pdbx_description
1 polymer ?
#
loop_
_entity_poly.entity_id
_entity_poly.type
_entity_poly.pdbx_seq_one_letter_code
_entity_poly.pdbx_strand_id
1 'polypeptide(L)'
;MPNRRRPRLHLLLAGAAALLGLAGSALAARPGPTLPADLPPAERLQLQQVTEQASVATRADGEPFITRRDVFEYLLDHPELATHVTRALKLARYRIWREDDGLWLDDGWGATGRFSVVHATNGTRVMYARGQYKHWLLPTINGQAVVVIEYVAQPAPDSRSLITTTVTGFVKLDSRLLEWAGRFAKAAAAAKAEKEARLLVRVFARASRGIENDPAGVYELVRKRPDAPRRDLEGFHRLLQLR
;
A
#
# COMPACT_ATOMS: atom_id res chain seq x y z
N MET A 1 49.22 -39.48 -5.21
CA MET A 1 48.97 -38.21 -4.48
C MET A 1 48.63 -37.10 -5.46
N PRO A 2 47.39 -36.69 -5.63
CA PRO A 2 47.04 -35.61 -6.56
C PRO A 2 47.00 -34.27 -5.82
N ASN A 3 47.63 -33.34 -6.44
CA ASN A 3 47.89 -31.96 -6.10
C ASN A 3 46.58 -31.12 -6.20
N ARG A 4 46.07 -30.63 -5.09
CA ARG A 4 44.88 -29.71 -5.04
C ARG A 4 45.35 -28.31 -5.41
N ARG A 5 45.08 -27.91 -6.65
CA ARG A 5 45.22 -26.50 -7.10
C ARG A 5 44.03 -25.69 -6.60
N ARG A 6 44.27 -24.70 -5.76
CA ARG A 6 43.33 -23.63 -5.39
C ARG A 6 43.11 -22.72 -6.60
N PRO A 7 41.87 -22.36 -6.94
CA PRO A 7 41.64 -21.33 -7.95
C PRO A 7 41.93 -19.94 -7.32
N ARG A 8 42.75 -19.19 -8.03
CA ARG A 8 43.10 -17.80 -7.75
C ARG A 8 41.89 -16.88 -7.98
N LEU A 9 41.49 -16.17 -6.94
CA LEU A 9 40.56 -15.09 -6.96
C LEU A 9 41.30 -13.80 -7.35
N HIS A 10 41.49 -13.58 -8.64
CA HIS A 10 41.97 -12.31 -9.16
C HIS A 10 41.27 -11.94 -10.46
N LEU A 11 40.95 -10.65 -10.57
CA LEU A 11 40.41 -9.91 -11.73
C LEU A 11 38.90 -10.03 -11.99
N LEU A 12 38.14 -9.12 -11.40
CA LEU A 12 37.04 -8.41 -12.05
C LEU A 12 36.86 -7.03 -11.40
N LEU A 13 37.91 -6.21 -11.48
CA LEU A 13 37.87 -4.77 -11.17
C LEU A 13 38.45 -4.03 -12.38
N ALA A 14 37.80 -4.14 -13.53
CA ALA A 14 38.08 -3.26 -14.68
C ALA A 14 36.94 -3.40 -15.68
N GLY A 15 35.96 -2.48 -15.67
CA GLY A 15 34.92 -2.48 -16.70
C GLY A 15 33.66 -1.69 -16.34
N ALA A 16 33.74 -0.63 -15.55
CA ALA A 16 32.60 0.24 -15.25
C ALA A 16 32.95 1.73 -15.39
N ALA A 17 33.67 2.09 -16.45
CA ALA A 17 34.00 3.49 -16.73
C ALA A 17 33.89 3.79 -18.23
N ALA A 18 32.69 3.59 -18.81
CA ALA A 18 32.34 4.14 -20.13
C ALA A 18 30.85 3.92 -20.41
N LEU A 19 29.96 4.69 -19.82
CA LEU A 19 28.61 5.00 -20.31
C LEU A 19 28.03 6.18 -19.51
N LEU A 20 28.83 7.25 -19.38
CA LEU A 20 28.34 8.61 -19.11
C LEU A 20 28.06 9.26 -20.46
N GLY A 21 27.05 8.79 -21.16
CA GLY A 21 26.51 9.33 -22.39
C GLY A 21 25.06 9.70 -22.18
N LEU A 22 24.81 10.98 -21.85
CA LEU A 22 23.67 11.81 -22.29
C LEU A 22 22.35 11.07 -22.56
N ALA A 23 21.59 10.79 -21.53
CA ALA A 23 20.14 10.85 -21.59
C ALA A 23 19.70 11.63 -20.35
N GLY A 24 19.79 12.95 -20.44
CA GLY A 24 19.00 13.86 -19.63
C GLY A 24 17.53 13.66 -19.99
N SER A 25 16.96 12.53 -19.60
CA SER A 25 15.52 12.40 -19.47
C SER A 25 15.17 13.34 -18.33
N ALA A 26 14.73 14.54 -18.70
CA ALA A 26 13.96 15.36 -17.79
C ALA A 26 12.93 14.44 -17.18
N LEU A 27 13.10 14.07 -15.88
CA LEU A 27 12.01 13.55 -15.09
C LEU A 27 10.96 14.68 -15.12
N ALA A 28 10.07 14.61 -16.11
CA ALA A 28 8.86 15.41 -16.08
C ALA A 28 8.27 15.12 -14.71
N ALA A 29 8.22 16.13 -13.85
CA ALA A 29 7.61 16.03 -12.54
C ALA A 29 6.21 15.46 -12.80
N ARG A 30 5.99 14.19 -12.48
CA ARG A 30 4.65 13.59 -12.60
C ARG A 30 3.78 14.44 -11.70
N PRO A 31 2.68 15.03 -12.22
CA PRO A 31 1.81 15.83 -11.39
C PRO A 31 1.44 14.96 -10.17
N GLY A 32 1.75 15.47 -8.99
CA GLY A 32 1.32 14.82 -7.75
C GLY A 32 -0.20 14.65 -7.79
N PRO A 33 -0.78 13.67 -7.09
CA PRO A 33 -2.23 13.57 -7.02
C PRO A 33 -2.75 14.89 -6.48
N THR A 34 -3.74 15.42 -7.15
CA THR A 34 -4.46 16.58 -6.68
C THR A 34 -5.25 16.13 -5.46
N LEU A 35 -4.90 16.62 -4.27
CA LEU A 35 -5.71 16.35 -3.09
C LEU A 35 -7.14 16.83 -3.34
N PRO A 36 -8.17 16.07 -2.91
CA PRO A 36 -9.57 16.43 -3.12
C PRO A 36 -9.88 17.85 -2.65
N ALA A 37 -10.68 18.59 -3.46
CA ALA A 37 -10.99 19.99 -3.19
C ALA A 37 -11.95 20.19 -2.00
N ASP A 38 -12.65 19.16 -1.58
CA ASP A 38 -13.63 19.12 -0.50
C ASP A 38 -13.07 18.64 0.84
N LEU A 39 -11.75 18.47 0.94
CA LEU A 39 -11.09 18.17 2.23
C LEU A 39 -11.28 19.34 3.22
N PRO A 40 -11.56 19.05 4.50
CA PRO A 40 -11.55 20.05 5.55
C PRO A 40 -10.20 20.77 5.62
N PRO A 41 -10.17 22.10 5.91
CA PRO A 41 -8.93 22.88 5.85
C PRO A 41 -7.78 22.36 6.71
N ALA A 42 -8.08 21.90 7.93
CA ALA A 42 -7.06 21.35 8.85
C ALA A 42 -6.42 20.06 8.29
N GLU A 43 -7.24 19.14 7.80
CA GLU A 43 -6.78 17.89 7.18
C GLU A 43 -6.00 18.17 5.88
N ARG A 44 -6.48 19.10 5.07
CA ARG A 44 -5.78 19.55 3.85
C ARG A 44 -4.37 20.02 4.16
N LEU A 45 -4.19 20.90 5.16
CA LEU A 45 -2.87 21.41 5.56
C LEU A 45 -1.95 20.28 6.00
N GLN A 46 -2.46 19.33 6.79
CA GLN A 46 -1.71 18.18 7.25
C GLN A 46 -1.25 17.30 6.08
N LEU A 47 -2.15 16.99 5.14
CA LEU A 47 -1.83 16.18 3.97
C LEU A 47 -0.85 16.90 3.04
N GLN A 48 -1.04 18.22 2.79
CA GLN A 48 -0.12 19.02 2.01
C GLN A 48 1.29 19.03 2.61
N GLN A 49 1.42 19.17 3.90
CA GLN A 49 2.71 19.12 4.58
C GLN A 49 3.46 17.81 4.32
N VAL A 50 2.73 16.67 4.28
CA VAL A 50 3.34 15.37 3.98
C VAL A 50 3.69 15.24 2.50
N THR A 51 2.80 15.64 1.61
CA THR A 51 3.01 15.49 0.16
C THR A 51 4.10 16.40 -0.38
N GLU A 52 4.15 17.67 0.08
CA GLU A 52 5.16 18.65 -0.34
C GLU A 52 6.54 18.35 0.23
N GLN A 53 6.60 17.83 1.46
CA GLN A 53 7.87 17.48 2.15
C GLN A 53 8.17 15.98 2.07
N ALA A 54 7.58 15.27 1.12
CA ALA A 54 7.79 13.85 0.98
C ALA A 54 9.26 13.52 0.67
N SER A 55 9.84 12.64 1.49
CA SER A 55 11.16 12.06 1.23
C SER A 55 11.10 11.04 0.08
N VAL A 56 9.93 10.42 -0.09
CA VAL A 56 9.64 9.43 -1.12
C VAL A 56 8.24 9.65 -1.65
N ALA A 57 8.08 9.61 -2.98
CA ALA A 57 6.80 9.52 -3.65
C ALA A 57 6.79 8.32 -4.59
N THR A 58 5.67 7.61 -4.66
CA THR A 58 5.50 6.43 -5.51
C THR A 58 4.11 6.40 -6.12
N ARG A 59 3.98 5.78 -7.29
CA ARG A 59 2.71 5.54 -7.97
C ARG A 59 2.72 4.14 -8.56
N ALA A 60 1.60 3.43 -8.42
CA ALA A 60 1.38 2.15 -9.05
C ALA A 60 -0.02 2.11 -9.67
N ASP A 61 -0.08 1.71 -10.92
CA ASP A 61 -1.33 1.44 -11.62
C ASP A 61 -1.63 -0.06 -11.55
N GLY A 62 -2.88 -0.41 -11.24
CA GLY A 62 -3.35 -1.79 -11.13
C GLY A 62 -3.83 -2.32 -12.49
N GLU A 63 -3.73 -3.65 -12.65
CA GLU A 63 -4.40 -4.32 -13.75
C GLU A 63 -5.91 -4.22 -13.58
N PRO A 64 -6.69 -3.94 -14.64
CA PRO A 64 -8.14 -3.94 -14.57
C PRO A 64 -8.69 -5.29 -14.10
N PHE A 65 -9.75 -5.27 -13.31
CA PHE A 65 -10.41 -6.48 -12.83
C PHE A 65 -11.94 -6.29 -12.76
N ILE A 66 -12.67 -7.37 -12.94
CA ILE A 66 -14.14 -7.37 -12.86
C ILE A 66 -14.56 -7.79 -11.46
N THR A 67 -15.45 -7.00 -10.84
CA THR A 67 -16.04 -7.29 -9.54
C THR A 67 -17.34 -6.52 -9.35
N ARG A 68 -18.11 -6.87 -8.34
CA ARG A 68 -19.20 -6.04 -7.84
C ARG A 68 -18.61 -4.77 -7.20
N ARG A 69 -19.02 -3.61 -7.71
CA ARG A 69 -18.54 -2.31 -7.25
C ARG A 69 -18.80 -2.08 -5.77
N ASP A 70 -20.01 -2.40 -5.30
CA ASP A 70 -20.42 -2.27 -3.91
C ASP A 70 -19.55 -3.08 -2.94
N VAL A 71 -19.15 -4.30 -3.33
CA VAL A 71 -18.23 -5.15 -2.57
C VAL A 71 -16.83 -4.54 -2.49
N PHE A 72 -16.32 -4.03 -3.61
CA PHE A 72 -15.02 -3.38 -3.67
C PHE A 72 -14.97 -2.12 -2.79
N GLU A 73 -15.98 -1.24 -2.93
CA GLU A 73 -16.08 -0.01 -2.14
C GLU A 73 -16.26 -0.32 -0.65
N TYR A 74 -17.05 -1.32 -0.31
CA TYR A 74 -17.23 -1.77 1.07
C TYR A 74 -15.89 -2.14 1.73
N LEU A 75 -15.03 -2.87 1.03
CA LEU A 75 -13.70 -3.22 1.56
C LEU A 75 -12.78 -2.00 1.68
N LEU A 76 -12.88 -1.01 0.81
CA LEU A 76 -12.12 0.24 0.94
C LEU A 76 -12.59 1.06 2.16
N ASP A 77 -13.88 1.03 2.47
CA ASP A 77 -14.49 1.76 3.59
C ASP A 77 -14.34 1.02 4.93
N HIS A 78 -14.05 -0.30 4.89
CA HIS A 78 -13.85 -1.17 6.05
C HIS A 78 -12.44 -1.80 6.04
N PRO A 79 -11.37 -1.00 6.19
CA PRO A 79 -10.00 -1.47 6.02
C PRO A 79 -9.60 -2.56 7.03
N GLU A 80 -10.21 -2.59 8.21
CA GLU A 80 -10.02 -3.66 9.19
C GLU A 80 -10.49 -5.00 8.60
N LEU A 81 -11.73 -5.07 8.12
CA LEU A 81 -12.27 -6.26 7.46
C LEU A 81 -11.45 -6.63 6.20
N ALA A 82 -11.06 -5.63 5.40
CA ALA A 82 -10.26 -5.86 4.20
C ALA A 82 -8.95 -6.58 4.50
N THR A 83 -8.29 -6.27 5.62
CA THR A 83 -7.07 -6.99 6.01
C THR A 83 -7.36 -8.42 6.48
N HIS A 84 -8.51 -8.70 7.07
CA HIS A 84 -8.93 -10.06 7.37
C HIS A 84 -9.19 -10.88 6.10
N VAL A 85 -9.85 -10.31 5.10
CA VAL A 85 -10.06 -10.94 3.79
C VAL A 85 -8.72 -11.24 3.11
N THR A 86 -7.83 -10.27 3.01
CA THR A 86 -6.54 -10.45 2.34
C THR A 86 -5.63 -11.45 3.04
N ARG A 87 -5.68 -11.53 4.37
CA ARG A 87 -4.95 -12.52 5.17
C ARG A 87 -5.58 -13.92 5.07
N ALA A 88 -6.90 -14.02 5.03
CA ALA A 88 -7.61 -15.29 4.82
C ALA A 88 -7.26 -15.90 3.46
N LEU A 89 -7.15 -15.07 2.42
CA LEU A 89 -6.74 -15.44 1.07
C LEU A 89 -5.20 -15.56 0.89
N LYS A 90 -4.42 -15.33 1.95
CA LYS A 90 -2.94 -15.37 1.95
C LYS A 90 -2.30 -14.40 0.93
N LEU A 91 -2.94 -13.27 0.66
CA LEU A 91 -2.49 -12.28 -0.32
C LEU A 91 -1.52 -11.25 0.27
N ALA A 92 -1.72 -10.90 1.54
CA ALA A 92 -0.90 -9.91 2.25
C ALA A 92 -0.82 -10.24 3.75
N ARG A 93 0.13 -9.62 4.45
CA ARG A 93 0.35 -9.78 5.89
C ARG A 93 -0.17 -8.60 6.70
N TYR A 94 -0.65 -7.55 6.05
CA TYR A 94 -1.17 -6.37 6.72
C TYR A 94 -2.21 -6.73 7.78
N ARG A 95 -2.12 -6.03 8.91
CA ARG A 95 -3.15 -6.02 9.94
C ARG A 95 -3.60 -4.59 10.15
N ILE A 96 -4.89 -4.38 10.13
CA ILE A 96 -5.52 -3.16 10.62
C ILE A 96 -6.48 -3.61 11.71
N TRP A 97 -6.43 -2.93 12.84
CA TRP A 97 -7.32 -3.19 13.98
C TRP A 97 -7.71 -1.88 14.64
N ARG A 98 -8.78 -1.90 15.40
CA ARG A 98 -9.29 -0.73 16.11
C ARG A 98 -8.84 -0.80 17.57
N GLU A 99 -8.36 0.33 18.08
CA GLU A 99 -8.14 0.61 19.48
C GLU A 99 -8.96 1.85 19.90
N ASP A 100 -8.95 2.19 21.17
CA ASP A 100 -9.75 3.31 21.70
C ASP A 100 -9.45 4.65 21.00
N ASP A 101 -8.22 4.81 20.53
CA ASP A 101 -7.70 6.03 19.91
C ASP A 101 -7.72 6.01 18.37
N GLY A 102 -8.31 5.00 17.75
CA GLY A 102 -8.48 4.88 16.29
C GLY A 102 -8.01 3.59 15.67
N LEU A 103 -7.74 3.64 14.38
CA LEU A 103 -7.21 2.49 13.64
C LEU A 103 -5.68 2.44 13.74
N TRP A 104 -5.19 1.24 13.95
CA TRP A 104 -3.77 0.90 13.91
C TRP A 104 -3.46 0.00 12.73
N LEU A 105 -2.25 0.13 12.20
CA LEU A 105 -1.74 -0.66 11.09
C LEU A 105 -0.40 -1.28 11.47
N ASP A 106 -0.23 -2.55 11.09
CA ASP A 106 1.05 -3.28 11.07
C ASP A 106 1.22 -3.89 9.68
N ASP A 107 2.32 -3.56 9.00
CA ASP A 107 2.60 -4.08 7.65
C ASP A 107 3.19 -5.51 7.65
N GLY A 108 3.48 -6.05 8.83
CA GLY A 108 4.12 -7.36 9.02
C GLY A 108 5.62 -7.39 8.67
N TRP A 109 6.24 -6.21 8.46
CA TRP A 109 7.65 -6.04 8.09
C TRP A 109 8.38 -4.99 8.94
N GLY A 110 7.75 -4.55 10.03
CA GLY A 110 8.31 -3.62 11.00
C GLY A 110 7.75 -2.20 10.96
N ALA A 111 6.87 -1.87 10.02
CA ALA A 111 6.14 -0.60 10.05
C ALA A 111 4.85 -0.75 10.84
N THR A 112 4.71 0.06 11.89
CA THR A 112 3.52 0.12 12.73
C THR A 112 3.12 1.58 12.96
N GLY A 113 1.83 1.84 13.06
CA GLY A 113 1.37 3.21 13.31
C GLY A 113 -0.14 3.38 13.29
N ARG A 114 -0.56 4.59 13.66
CA ARG A 114 -1.95 5.03 13.55
C ARG A 114 -2.29 5.31 12.10
N PHE A 115 -3.50 4.98 11.75
CA PHE A 115 -4.03 5.06 10.40
C PHE A 115 -5.43 5.64 10.41
N SER A 116 -5.76 6.47 9.43
CA SER A 116 -7.10 7.01 9.24
C SER A 116 -7.44 7.13 7.76
N VAL A 117 -8.72 6.91 7.43
CA VAL A 117 -9.30 7.31 6.16
C VAL A 117 -9.81 8.74 6.34
N VAL A 118 -9.14 9.70 5.73
CA VAL A 118 -9.43 11.12 5.90
C VAL A 118 -10.38 11.67 4.83
N HIS A 119 -10.55 10.93 3.73
CA HIS A 119 -11.48 11.30 2.66
C HIS A 119 -11.97 10.04 1.94
N ALA A 120 -13.27 10.00 1.67
CA ALA A 120 -13.91 8.91 0.95
C ALA A 120 -15.03 9.46 0.05
N THR A 121 -14.80 9.42 -1.26
CA THR A 121 -15.79 9.80 -2.28
C THR A 121 -15.84 8.76 -3.39
N ASN A 122 -16.79 8.92 -4.32
CA ASN A 122 -16.84 8.10 -5.53
C ASN A 122 -15.51 8.21 -6.29
N GLY A 123 -14.79 7.09 -6.38
CA GLY A 123 -13.55 7.00 -7.14
C GLY A 123 -12.29 7.37 -6.37
N THR A 124 -12.38 7.89 -5.13
CA THR A 124 -11.18 8.30 -4.39
C THR A 124 -11.26 7.96 -2.91
N ARG A 125 -10.14 7.46 -2.35
CA ARG A 125 -9.91 7.35 -0.89
C ARG A 125 -8.56 7.96 -0.57
N VAL A 126 -8.52 8.82 0.44
CA VAL A 126 -7.28 9.39 0.95
C VAL A 126 -7.07 8.88 2.37
N MET A 127 -5.89 8.34 2.59
CA MET A 127 -5.50 7.74 3.86
C MET A 127 -4.28 8.45 4.40
N TYR A 128 -4.26 8.67 5.70
CA TYR A 128 -3.14 9.22 6.42
C TYR A 128 -2.66 8.24 7.47
N ALA A 129 -1.36 8.06 7.59
CA ALA A 129 -0.72 7.27 8.63
C ALA A 129 0.43 8.04 9.28
N ARG A 130 0.58 7.84 10.58
CA ARG A 130 1.75 8.30 11.36
C ARG A 130 2.26 7.16 12.20
N GLY A 131 3.54 6.84 12.08
CA GLY A 131 4.08 5.68 12.77
C GLY A 131 5.59 5.60 12.72
N GLN A 132 6.07 4.40 12.94
CA GLN A 132 7.48 4.08 13.02
C GLN A 132 7.79 2.81 12.21
N TYR A 133 9.01 2.73 11.73
CA TYR A 133 9.59 1.52 11.17
C TYR A 133 10.72 1.05 12.06
N LYS A 134 10.67 -0.22 12.50
CA LYS A 134 11.70 -0.88 13.30
C LYS A 134 12.37 -1.97 12.49
N HIS A 135 13.67 -1.94 12.49
CA HIS A 135 14.50 -2.99 11.87
C HIS A 135 15.67 -3.28 12.78
N TRP A 136 16.08 -4.54 12.90
CA TRP A 136 17.10 -4.96 13.87
C TRP A 136 18.50 -4.31 13.65
N LEU A 137 18.81 -3.87 12.42
CA LEU A 137 20.07 -3.20 12.05
C LEU A 137 19.97 -1.67 11.98
N LEU A 138 18.79 -1.09 12.13
CA LEU A 138 18.58 0.34 11.91
C LEU A 138 17.97 0.99 13.15
N PRO A 139 18.28 2.26 13.44
CA PRO A 139 17.50 3.03 14.40
C PRO A 139 16.03 3.05 14.03
N THR A 140 15.16 3.22 15.02
CA THR A 140 13.73 3.42 14.76
C THR A 140 13.52 4.65 13.90
N ILE A 141 12.82 4.47 12.79
CA ILE A 141 12.51 5.51 11.81
C ILE A 141 11.08 5.95 12.02
N ASN A 142 10.87 7.20 12.43
CA ASN A 142 9.54 7.78 12.48
C ASN A 142 9.20 8.44 11.14
N GLY A 143 7.90 8.46 10.83
CA GLY A 143 7.44 9.08 9.60
C GLY A 143 5.93 9.23 9.53
N GLN A 144 5.52 9.89 8.47
CA GLN A 144 4.13 10.10 8.10
C GLN A 144 3.94 9.65 6.66
N ALA A 145 2.78 9.15 6.34
CA ALA A 145 2.44 8.73 4.98
C ALA A 145 1.05 9.23 4.58
N VAL A 146 0.92 9.60 3.32
CA VAL A 146 -0.36 9.84 2.64
C VAL A 146 -0.47 8.84 1.51
N VAL A 147 -1.59 8.14 1.45
CA VAL A 147 -1.91 7.21 0.36
C VAL A 147 -3.20 7.67 -0.29
N VAL A 148 -3.16 7.90 -1.59
CA VAL A 148 -4.32 8.20 -2.41
C VAL A 148 -4.63 6.99 -3.28
N ILE A 149 -5.82 6.43 -3.12
CA ILE A 149 -6.36 5.36 -3.95
C ILE A 149 -7.41 5.99 -4.85
N GLU A 150 -7.15 5.95 -6.14
CA GLU A 150 -8.10 6.39 -7.18
C GLU A 150 -8.58 5.16 -7.94
N TYR A 151 -9.87 5.11 -8.28
CA TYR A 151 -10.42 4.03 -9.09
C TYR A 151 -11.52 4.55 -10.02
N VAL A 152 -11.61 3.91 -11.19
CA VAL A 152 -12.68 4.11 -12.16
C VAL A 152 -13.46 2.81 -12.28
N ALA A 153 -14.79 2.87 -12.20
CA ALA A 153 -15.69 1.75 -12.38
C ALA A 153 -16.47 1.93 -13.68
N GLN A 154 -16.28 1.04 -14.63
CA GLN A 154 -17.04 0.99 -15.87
C GLN A 154 -18.05 -0.17 -15.81
N PRO A 155 -19.29 -0.02 -16.31
CA PRO A 155 -20.25 -1.11 -16.33
C PRO A 155 -19.70 -2.35 -17.03
N ALA A 156 -19.98 -3.53 -16.44
CA ALA A 156 -19.65 -4.84 -17.00
C ALA A 156 -20.89 -5.76 -16.92
N PRO A 157 -20.90 -6.91 -17.59
CA PRO A 157 -22.02 -7.86 -17.51
C PRO A 157 -22.33 -8.29 -16.06
N ASP A 158 -23.54 -8.79 -15.83
CA ASP A 158 -24.02 -9.38 -14.58
C ASP A 158 -23.96 -8.42 -13.37
N SER A 159 -24.32 -7.14 -13.58
CA SER A 159 -24.29 -6.09 -12.53
C SER A 159 -22.92 -5.90 -11.89
N ARG A 160 -21.85 -6.28 -12.57
CA ARG A 160 -20.46 -6.07 -12.17
C ARG A 160 -19.88 -4.80 -12.80
N SER A 161 -18.68 -4.47 -12.41
CA SER A 161 -17.91 -3.35 -12.98
C SER A 161 -16.49 -3.77 -13.29
N LEU A 162 -15.96 -3.24 -14.37
CA LEU A 162 -14.53 -3.26 -14.65
C LEU A 162 -13.89 -2.12 -13.85
N ILE A 163 -13.09 -2.49 -12.85
CA ILE A 163 -12.40 -1.57 -11.96
C ILE A 163 -10.95 -1.40 -12.41
N THR A 164 -10.54 -0.16 -12.60
CA THR A 164 -9.13 0.22 -12.78
C THR A 164 -8.70 1.04 -11.58
N THR A 165 -7.58 0.70 -10.97
CA THR A 165 -7.09 1.34 -9.73
C THR A 165 -5.73 1.97 -9.94
N THR A 166 -5.51 3.09 -9.27
CA THR A 166 -4.19 3.72 -9.12
C THR A 166 -3.96 4.00 -7.64
N VAL A 167 -2.76 3.70 -7.17
CA VAL A 167 -2.32 4.03 -5.81
C VAL A 167 -1.14 4.96 -5.89
N THR A 168 -1.25 6.12 -5.24
CA THR A 168 -0.15 7.07 -5.07
C THR A 168 0.17 7.18 -3.59
N GLY A 169 1.44 7.03 -3.25
CA GLY A 169 1.93 7.09 -1.87
C GLY A 169 2.99 8.16 -1.69
N PHE A 170 2.91 8.89 -0.59
CA PHE A 170 3.90 9.87 -0.14
C PHE A 170 4.36 9.49 1.24
N VAL A 171 5.66 9.48 1.46
CA VAL A 171 6.26 9.20 2.77
C VAL A 171 7.19 10.34 3.15
N LYS A 172 6.89 10.98 4.26
CA LYS A 172 7.75 11.98 4.91
C LYS A 172 8.44 11.31 6.08
N LEU A 173 9.76 11.20 6.01
CA LEU A 173 10.60 10.68 7.10
C LEU A 173 11.06 11.84 7.97
N ASP A 174 11.31 11.57 9.26
CA ASP A 174 11.89 12.56 10.16
C ASP A 174 13.29 12.97 9.70
N SER A 175 13.56 14.30 9.74
CA SER A 175 14.79 14.91 9.23
C SER A 175 16.08 14.35 9.83
N ARG A 176 16.07 14.05 11.13
CA ARG A 176 17.23 13.49 11.84
C ARG A 176 17.78 12.21 11.21
N LEU A 177 16.88 11.38 10.65
CA LEU A 177 17.30 10.16 9.99
C LEU A 177 17.91 10.43 8.62
N LEU A 178 17.36 11.39 7.87
CA LEU A 178 17.88 11.78 6.56
C LEU A 178 19.29 12.37 6.67
N GLU A 179 19.59 13.07 7.76
CA GLU A 179 20.93 13.60 8.05
C GLU A 179 21.93 12.47 8.37
N TRP A 180 21.50 11.46 9.14
CA TRP A 180 22.39 10.39 9.59
C TRP A 180 22.61 9.29 8.57
N ALA A 181 21.55 8.85 7.86
CA ALA A 181 21.60 7.69 6.97
C ALA A 181 21.71 8.06 5.47
N GLY A 182 21.63 9.33 5.15
CA GLY A 182 21.85 9.88 3.80
C GLY A 182 21.06 9.22 2.69
N ARG A 183 21.71 9.06 1.53
CA ARG A 183 21.09 8.52 0.30
C ARG A 183 20.61 7.06 0.43
N PHE A 184 21.25 6.26 1.28
CA PHE A 184 20.89 4.84 1.43
C PHE A 184 19.51 4.64 2.08
N ALA A 185 19.18 5.39 3.14
CA ALA A 185 17.88 5.32 3.78
C ALA A 185 16.76 5.77 2.83
N LYS A 186 17.00 6.82 2.07
CA LYS A 186 16.05 7.33 1.07
C LYS A 186 15.79 6.29 -0.03
N ALA A 187 16.85 5.65 -0.55
CA ALA A 187 16.73 4.61 -1.58
C ALA A 187 15.98 3.37 -1.07
N ALA A 188 16.27 2.92 0.16
CA ALA A 188 15.59 1.80 0.77
C ALA A 188 14.10 2.11 1.03
N ALA A 189 13.78 3.31 1.51
CA ALA A 189 12.40 3.76 1.71
C ALA A 189 11.64 3.86 0.37
N ALA A 190 12.28 4.34 -0.70
CA ALA A 190 11.69 4.42 -2.02
C ALA A 190 11.37 3.02 -2.59
N ALA A 191 12.32 2.09 -2.52
CA ALA A 191 12.13 0.72 -2.97
C ALA A 191 11.02 0.01 -2.18
N LYS A 192 10.94 0.23 -0.86
CA LYS A 192 9.86 -0.29 -0.03
C LYS A 192 8.51 0.31 -0.45
N ALA A 193 8.40 1.62 -0.56
CA ALA A 193 7.17 2.30 -0.92
C ALA A 193 6.64 1.84 -2.30
N GLU A 194 7.52 1.70 -3.29
CA GLU A 194 7.15 1.19 -4.61
C GLU A 194 6.64 -0.26 -4.56
N LYS A 195 7.35 -1.12 -3.80
CA LYS A 195 6.93 -2.51 -3.60
C LYS A 195 5.55 -2.60 -2.94
N GLU A 196 5.29 -1.78 -1.91
CA GLU A 196 4.02 -1.76 -1.20
C GLU A 196 2.87 -1.23 -2.08
N ALA A 197 3.08 -0.17 -2.86
CA ALA A 197 2.08 0.34 -3.79
C ALA A 197 1.70 -0.71 -4.86
N ARG A 198 2.70 -1.37 -5.45
CA ARG A 198 2.48 -2.47 -6.40
C ARG A 198 1.79 -3.69 -5.76
N LEU A 199 2.09 -3.98 -4.49
CA LEU A 199 1.43 -5.05 -3.76
C LEU A 199 -0.05 -4.70 -3.54
N LEU A 200 -0.34 -3.46 -3.14
CA LEU A 200 -1.70 -3.03 -2.82
C LEU A 200 -2.64 -3.13 -4.03
N VAL A 201 -2.23 -2.62 -5.21
CA VAL A 201 -3.06 -2.75 -6.43
C VAL A 201 -3.27 -4.21 -6.85
N ARG A 202 -2.27 -5.08 -6.68
CA ARG A 202 -2.42 -6.52 -6.93
C ARG A 202 -3.36 -7.20 -5.93
N VAL A 203 -3.32 -6.77 -4.67
CA VAL A 203 -4.20 -7.29 -3.61
C VAL A 203 -5.64 -6.95 -3.92
N PHE A 204 -5.96 -5.72 -4.38
CA PHE A 204 -7.30 -5.36 -4.81
C PHE A 204 -7.86 -6.33 -5.85
N ALA A 205 -7.13 -6.54 -6.95
CA ALA A 205 -7.58 -7.42 -8.02
C ALA A 205 -7.72 -8.88 -7.56
N ARG A 206 -6.79 -9.39 -6.74
CA ARG A 206 -6.82 -10.78 -6.28
C ARG A 206 -7.89 -11.04 -5.22
N ALA A 207 -8.09 -10.11 -4.28
CA ALA A 207 -9.13 -10.22 -3.28
C ALA A 207 -10.51 -10.18 -3.93
N SER A 208 -10.73 -9.25 -4.85
CA SER A 208 -11.97 -9.16 -5.62
C SER A 208 -12.26 -10.44 -6.39
N ARG A 209 -11.29 -10.97 -7.13
CA ARG A 209 -11.44 -12.27 -7.84
C ARG A 209 -11.73 -13.43 -6.89
N GLY A 210 -11.06 -13.47 -5.74
CA GLY A 210 -11.30 -14.51 -4.73
C GLY A 210 -12.75 -14.48 -4.21
N ILE A 211 -13.26 -13.29 -3.93
CA ILE A 211 -14.66 -13.10 -3.48
C ILE A 211 -15.65 -13.43 -4.58
N GLU A 212 -15.44 -13.00 -5.82
CA GLU A 212 -16.32 -13.32 -6.95
C GLU A 212 -16.38 -14.83 -7.23
N ASN A 213 -15.27 -15.54 -7.08
CA ASN A 213 -15.21 -16.98 -7.34
C ASN A 213 -15.87 -17.83 -6.23
N ASP A 214 -15.73 -17.42 -4.98
CA ASP A 214 -16.26 -18.16 -3.83
C ASP A 214 -16.61 -17.21 -2.68
N PRO A 215 -17.71 -16.46 -2.79
CA PRO A 215 -18.10 -15.49 -1.76
C PRO A 215 -18.40 -16.14 -0.41
N ALA A 216 -19.04 -17.33 -0.40
CA ALA A 216 -19.36 -18.05 0.82
C ALA A 216 -18.10 -18.60 1.51
N GLY A 217 -17.19 -19.21 0.76
CA GLY A 217 -15.94 -19.71 1.30
C GLY A 217 -15.04 -18.61 1.85
N VAL A 218 -14.94 -17.46 1.16
CA VAL A 218 -14.19 -16.31 1.66
C VAL A 218 -14.80 -15.78 2.96
N TYR A 219 -16.15 -15.62 3.02
CA TYR A 219 -16.83 -15.21 4.23
C TYR A 219 -16.53 -16.16 5.39
N GLU A 220 -16.65 -17.48 5.19
CA GLU A 220 -16.37 -18.48 6.22
C GLU A 220 -14.92 -18.49 6.71
N LEU A 221 -13.97 -18.27 5.80
CA LEU A 221 -12.55 -18.14 6.18
C LEU A 221 -12.31 -16.91 7.06
N VAL A 222 -12.99 -15.79 6.79
CA VAL A 222 -12.88 -14.58 7.60
C VAL A 222 -13.61 -14.77 8.94
N ARG A 223 -14.82 -15.32 8.93
CA ARG A 223 -15.67 -15.56 10.12
C ARG A 223 -14.96 -16.43 11.18
N LYS A 224 -14.16 -17.39 10.76
CA LYS A 224 -13.38 -18.25 11.65
C LYS A 224 -12.21 -17.57 12.35
N ARG A 225 -11.88 -16.34 11.97
CA ARG A 225 -10.79 -15.61 12.62
C ARG A 225 -11.29 -14.99 13.92
N PRO A 226 -10.61 -15.21 15.04
CA PRO A 226 -11.08 -14.78 16.37
C PRO A 226 -11.16 -13.24 16.51
N ASP A 227 -10.31 -12.54 15.74
CA ASP A 227 -10.13 -11.10 15.75
C ASP A 227 -10.89 -10.38 14.62
N ALA A 228 -11.81 -11.08 13.91
CA ALA A 228 -12.58 -10.47 12.82
C ALA A 228 -13.60 -9.45 13.34
N PRO A 229 -13.74 -8.26 12.71
CA PRO A 229 -14.66 -7.20 13.14
C PRO A 229 -16.11 -7.63 12.86
N ARG A 230 -16.84 -8.05 13.90
CA ARG A 230 -18.18 -8.67 13.79
C ARG A 230 -19.16 -7.80 13.03
N ARG A 231 -19.22 -6.49 13.36
CA ARG A 231 -20.17 -5.55 12.73
C ARG A 231 -19.94 -5.45 11.22
N ASP A 232 -18.68 -5.32 10.81
CA ASP A 232 -18.33 -5.21 9.40
C ASP A 232 -18.52 -6.55 8.68
N LEU A 233 -18.29 -7.66 9.39
CA LEU A 233 -18.53 -9.00 8.86
C LEU A 233 -20.03 -9.26 8.61
N GLU A 234 -20.93 -8.80 9.48
CA GLU A 234 -22.38 -8.87 9.27
C GLU A 234 -22.82 -8.04 8.06
N GLY A 235 -22.27 -6.83 7.90
CA GLY A 235 -22.49 -6.01 6.71
C GLY A 235 -22.02 -6.70 5.43
N PHE A 236 -20.85 -7.30 5.49
CA PHE A 236 -20.26 -8.05 4.38
C PHE A 236 -21.12 -9.27 3.99
N HIS A 237 -21.62 -10.01 4.99
CA HIS A 237 -22.54 -11.14 4.77
C HIS A 237 -23.80 -10.72 3.98
N ARG A 238 -24.45 -9.64 4.44
CA ARG A 238 -25.64 -9.12 3.74
C ARG A 238 -25.31 -8.66 2.32
N LEU A 239 -24.17 -7.99 2.14
CA LEU A 239 -23.72 -7.51 0.84
C LEU A 239 -23.46 -8.66 -0.13
N LEU A 240 -22.87 -9.76 0.35
CA LEU A 240 -22.64 -10.95 -0.46
C LEU A 240 -23.89 -11.77 -0.72
N GLN A 241 -25.04 -11.41 -0.12
CA GLN A 241 -26.35 -12.10 -0.26
C GLN A 241 -26.25 -13.59 0.11
N LEU A 242 -25.45 -13.93 1.11
CA LEU A 242 -25.33 -15.30 1.59
C LEU A 242 -26.57 -15.70 2.38
N ARG A 243 -27.02 -16.96 2.18
CA ARG A 243 -28.17 -17.55 2.87
C ARG A 243 -27.73 -18.26 4.15
#